data_a391355acfe976e3d68804aff8e405cd
#
_entry.id   a391355acfe976e3d68804aff8e405cd
#
_cell.length_a   1.000
_cell.length_b   1.000
_cell.length_c   1.000
_cell.angle_alpha   90.00
_cell.angle_beta   90.00
_cell.angle_gamma   90.00
#
_symmetry.space_group_name_H-M   'P 1'
#
loop_
_entity.id
_entity.type
_entity.pdbx_description
1 polymer ?
#
loop_
_entity_poly.entity_id
_entity_poly.type
_entity_poly.pdbx_seq_one_letter_code
_entity_poly.pdbx_strand_id
1 'polypeptide(L)'
;MPVWSFSFGGEKQRGQESQPVIHNGKMFVTASYSRLFAVDAKTGKKLWKYEHRLPDGIMPCCDVINRGAALHGDLVIFATLDAQLVALNQNTGKVVWKEKLGDYAAGYSATAAPIVAKGKLITGVSGGEFGVVGRVDARDPQTGKLLWTRPTVEGHMGYKYDADGKAIENGISGTTNATWEGDLWKTGGAATWAGATYDPETNLIFAGTGNPAPWNSHLRPGDNLFSSSTVAIDADTGKIAWHYQSTPHDGRDYDGVNEFVSFEYKDPKTGQVVKAGGKADRNGFFFVIDRTNGKLINAFPFVKDITWAKGFDLTTGLPIENGNRPPEPKEGQEKGDSIFVSPPFLGGTNWMPMSYSPDSGLFYIPANHWAMDYWSEQITYKPGAAYLGQGFRIKKLYDDHVGILRAINPQTGKIAWEHKEQFPLWAGTLTTAGGLLITGTSDGFVKAFDNKTGKELWKFQTGSGIVSVPVTWEMDGEQYIAIQSGYGGAVPLWGGDMAELTKQVSQGGSMWVFKLPKAQKVAAK
;
A
#
# COMPACT_ATOMS: atom_id res chain seq x y z
N MET A 1 8.45 -26.33 -6.96
CA MET A 1 7.48 -27.43 -6.74
C MET A 1 6.63 -27.09 -5.52
N PRO A 2 5.30 -27.32 -5.53
CA PRO A 2 4.47 -27.14 -4.34
C PRO A 2 4.92 -28.11 -3.22
N VAL A 3 4.93 -27.65 -1.98
CA VAL A 3 5.31 -28.44 -0.80
C VAL A 3 4.07 -28.73 0.02
N TRP A 4 3.29 -27.68 0.34
CA TRP A 4 2.04 -27.79 1.06
C TRP A 4 1.12 -26.59 0.75
N SER A 5 -0.14 -26.79 1.03
CA SER A 5 -1.13 -25.71 1.05
C SER A 5 -1.92 -25.78 2.36
N PHE A 6 -2.42 -24.61 2.79
CA PHE A 6 -3.21 -24.46 4.00
C PHE A 6 -4.45 -23.63 3.71
N SER A 7 -5.64 -24.17 3.97
CA SER A 7 -6.89 -23.43 3.82
C SER A 7 -7.19 -22.62 5.08
N PHE A 8 -7.55 -21.34 4.91
CA PHE A 8 -8.00 -20.50 6.03
C PHE A 8 -9.38 -20.87 6.54
N GLY A 9 -10.15 -21.68 5.81
CA GLY A 9 -11.44 -22.20 6.20
C GLY A 9 -12.52 -21.14 6.44
N GLY A 10 -13.75 -21.61 6.65
CA GLY A 10 -14.92 -20.76 6.95
C GLY A 10 -15.56 -20.12 5.71
N GLU A 11 -16.70 -19.47 5.92
CA GLU A 11 -17.48 -18.79 4.89
C GLU A 11 -16.88 -17.44 4.48
N LYS A 12 -15.99 -16.88 5.31
CA LYS A 12 -15.44 -15.54 5.19
C LYS A 12 -14.07 -15.59 4.51
N GLN A 13 -14.05 -15.80 3.21
CA GLN A 13 -12.81 -16.01 2.45
C GLN A 13 -12.76 -15.09 1.23
N ARG A 14 -12.41 -13.81 1.43
CA ARG A 14 -12.17 -12.92 0.30
C ARG A 14 -11.15 -11.84 0.66
N GLY A 15 -10.40 -11.34 -0.34
CA GLY A 15 -9.45 -10.25 -0.13
C GLY A 15 -8.24 -10.68 0.71
N GLN A 16 -7.53 -11.73 0.30
CA GLN A 16 -6.35 -12.23 0.99
C GLN A 16 -5.11 -11.43 0.57
N GLU A 17 -4.91 -10.25 1.16
CA GLU A 17 -3.81 -9.31 0.82
C GLU A 17 -2.58 -9.41 1.72
N SER A 18 -2.48 -10.44 2.56
CA SER A 18 -1.43 -10.52 3.57
C SER A 18 -0.05 -10.84 2.99
N GLN A 19 0.94 -10.29 3.66
CA GLN A 19 2.33 -10.70 3.58
C GLN A 19 2.66 -11.51 4.84
N PRO A 20 2.87 -12.83 4.76
CA PRO A 20 3.19 -13.64 5.92
C PRO A 20 4.58 -13.33 6.47
N VAL A 21 4.78 -13.51 7.77
CA VAL A 21 6.10 -13.41 8.42
C VAL A 21 6.50 -14.76 8.98
N ILE A 22 7.77 -15.14 8.77
CA ILE A 22 8.32 -16.42 9.18
C ILE A 22 9.39 -16.20 10.23
N HIS A 23 9.26 -16.90 11.38
CA HIS A 23 10.24 -16.85 12.46
C HIS A 23 10.28 -18.16 13.24
N ASN A 24 11.47 -18.68 13.52
CA ASN A 24 11.69 -19.89 14.31
C ASN A 24 10.81 -21.08 13.88
N GLY A 25 10.75 -21.37 12.57
CA GLY A 25 9.98 -22.48 12.01
C GLY A 25 8.45 -22.28 12.01
N LYS A 26 7.96 -21.10 12.39
CA LYS A 26 6.54 -20.74 12.35
C LYS A 26 6.30 -19.69 11.29
N MET A 27 5.19 -19.82 10.58
CA MET A 27 4.64 -18.81 9.69
C MET A 27 3.42 -18.18 10.36
N PHE A 28 3.42 -16.86 10.48
CA PHE A 28 2.27 -16.08 10.94
C PHE A 28 1.65 -15.40 9.74
N VAL A 29 0.37 -15.63 9.52
CA VAL A 29 -0.35 -15.12 8.37
C VAL A 29 -1.70 -14.58 8.77
N THR A 30 -1.98 -13.33 8.39
CA THR A 30 -3.29 -12.74 8.55
C THR A 30 -4.20 -13.15 7.40
N ALA A 31 -5.49 -13.13 7.63
CA ALA A 31 -6.52 -13.40 6.64
C ALA A 31 -7.67 -12.41 6.80
N SER A 32 -8.56 -12.38 5.83
CA SER A 32 -9.76 -11.53 5.85
C SER A 32 -10.52 -11.61 7.17
N TYR A 33 -11.24 -10.53 7.51
CA TYR A 33 -12.00 -10.39 8.75
C TYR A 33 -11.15 -10.41 10.03
N SER A 34 -9.92 -9.88 9.97
CA SER A 34 -9.01 -9.77 11.12
C SER A 34 -8.73 -11.11 11.81
N ARG A 35 -8.48 -12.16 11.02
CA ARG A 35 -8.04 -13.47 11.51
C ARG A 35 -6.51 -13.56 11.40
N LEU A 36 -5.88 -14.27 12.34
CA LEU A 36 -4.46 -14.58 12.30
C LEU A 36 -4.22 -16.06 12.58
N PHE A 37 -3.37 -16.68 11.78
CA PHE A 37 -3.00 -18.09 11.92
C PHE A 37 -1.49 -18.20 12.16
N ALA A 38 -1.12 -19.13 13.02
CA ALA A 38 0.24 -19.65 13.07
C ALA A 38 0.24 -21.07 12.51
N VAL A 39 1.12 -21.31 11.56
CA VAL A 39 1.31 -22.63 10.97
C VAL A 39 2.79 -23.02 11.04
N ASP A 40 3.06 -24.31 11.13
CA ASP A 40 4.41 -24.84 11.00
C ASP A 40 4.93 -24.57 9.58
N ALA A 41 6.02 -23.83 9.46
CA ALA A 41 6.54 -23.37 8.17
C ALA A 41 7.05 -24.49 7.27
N LYS A 42 7.36 -25.67 7.84
CA LYS A 42 7.86 -26.84 7.11
C LYS A 42 6.72 -27.70 6.57
N THR A 43 5.65 -27.86 7.35
CA THR A 43 4.61 -28.85 7.09
C THR A 43 3.25 -28.26 6.73
N GLY A 44 3.04 -26.96 6.99
CA GLY A 44 1.72 -26.30 6.85
C GLY A 44 0.72 -26.69 7.95
N LYS A 45 1.14 -27.46 8.98
CA LYS A 45 0.25 -27.83 10.08
C LYS A 45 -0.14 -26.60 10.90
N LYS A 46 -1.45 -26.41 11.12
CA LYS A 46 -1.96 -25.34 11.98
C LYS A 46 -1.46 -25.56 13.42
N LEU A 47 -0.82 -24.55 13.99
CA LEU A 47 -0.40 -24.51 15.38
C LEU A 47 -1.49 -23.91 16.25
N TRP A 48 -1.99 -22.75 15.86
CA TRP A 48 -3.12 -22.09 16.49
C TRP A 48 -3.79 -21.10 15.51
N LYS A 49 -4.95 -20.58 15.89
CA LYS A 49 -5.74 -19.57 15.18
C LYS A 49 -6.27 -18.56 16.17
N TYR A 50 -6.27 -17.30 15.80
CA TYR A 50 -6.98 -16.22 16.47
C TYR A 50 -8.01 -15.60 15.51
N GLU A 51 -9.22 -15.41 16.01
CA GLU A 51 -10.29 -14.68 15.32
C GLU A 51 -10.68 -13.47 16.15
N HIS A 52 -10.52 -12.29 15.59
CA HIS A 52 -11.00 -11.08 16.21
C HIS A 52 -12.52 -10.97 16.02
N ARG A 53 -13.24 -10.72 17.12
CA ARG A 53 -14.67 -10.46 17.03
C ARG A 53 -14.89 -9.03 16.56
N LEU A 54 -15.27 -8.87 15.31
CA LEU A 54 -15.63 -7.59 14.74
C LEU A 54 -17.04 -7.18 15.17
N PRO A 55 -17.33 -5.87 15.33
CA PRO A 55 -18.68 -5.37 15.54
C PRO A 55 -19.61 -5.72 14.38
N ASP A 56 -20.90 -5.89 14.67
CA ASP A 56 -21.90 -6.09 13.64
C ASP A 56 -22.05 -4.82 12.79
N GLY A 57 -22.23 -5.01 11.48
CA GLY A 57 -22.42 -3.90 10.54
C GLY A 57 -21.16 -3.08 10.25
N ILE A 58 -19.96 -3.57 10.62
CA ILE A 58 -18.72 -2.90 10.25
C ILE A 58 -18.58 -2.81 8.73
N MET A 59 -18.34 -1.61 8.23
CA MET A 59 -18.12 -1.31 6.81
C MET A 59 -16.76 -0.61 6.62
N PRO A 60 -15.66 -1.36 6.59
CA PRO A 60 -14.38 -0.77 6.23
C PRO A 60 -14.39 -0.39 4.75
N CYS A 61 -13.66 0.66 4.39
CA CYS A 61 -13.32 0.89 2.99
C CYS A 61 -12.65 -0.37 2.39
N CYS A 62 -12.79 -0.56 1.11
CA CYS A 62 -11.83 -1.37 0.32
C CYS A 62 -11.75 -2.86 0.67
N ASP A 63 -12.83 -3.47 1.17
CA ASP A 63 -12.96 -4.87 1.56
C ASP A 63 -12.44 -5.21 2.98
N VAL A 64 -12.64 -6.46 3.38
CA VAL A 64 -12.35 -7.00 4.72
C VAL A 64 -10.92 -7.54 4.84
N ILE A 65 -10.00 -6.84 4.22
CA ILE A 65 -8.59 -7.23 4.04
C ILE A 65 -7.74 -7.03 5.30
N ASN A 66 -6.57 -7.68 5.31
CA ASN A 66 -5.50 -7.43 6.27
C ASN A 66 -4.16 -7.75 5.59
N ARG A 67 -3.15 -6.86 5.74
CA ARG A 67 -1.89 -6.96 5.00
C ARG A 67 -0.74 -7.59 5.78
N GLY A 68 -0.94 -7.99 7.04
CA GLY A 68 0.09 -8.74 7.75
C GLY A 68 0.25 -8.35 9.22
N ALA A 69 1.36 -8.81 9.80
CA ALA A 69 1.68 -8.63 11.21
C ALA A 69 3.16 -8.32 11.40
N ALA A 70 3.50 -7.70 12.54
CA ALA A 70 4.87 -7.51 13.01
C ALA A 70 5.22 -8.50 14.10
N LEU A 71 6.53 -8.79 14.24
CA LEU A 71 7.07 -9.62 15.33
C LEU A 71 7.94 -8.77 16.26
N HIS A 72 7.81 -8.99 17.57
CA HIS A 72 8.71 -8.40 18.56
C HIS A 72 8.81 -9.31 19.79
N GLY A 73 10.02 -9.77 20.13
CA GLY A 73 10.21 -10.75 21.20
C GLY A 73 9.32 -11.97 20.99
N ASP A 74 8.50 -12.31 21.97
CA ASP A 74 7.53 -13.42 21.92
C ASP A 74 6.16 -13.03 21.36
N LEU A 75 6.02 -11.81 20.82
CA LEU A 75 4.75 -11.26 20.34
C LEU A 75 4.65 -11.27 18.82
N VAL A 76 3.44 -11.59 18.33
CA VAL A 76 2.97 -11.27 17.00
C VAL A 76 1.85 -10.23 17.11
N ILE A 77 1.99 -9.10 16.40
CA ILE A 77 1.15 -7.92 16.57
C ILE A 77 0.54 -7.57 15.21
N PHE A 78 -0.78 -7.42 15.17
CA PHE A 78 -1.49 -7.03 13.95
C PHE A 78 -2.60 -6.03 14.24
N ALA A 79 -3.04 -5.31 13.23
CA ALA A 79 -4.13 -4.37 13.31
C ALA A 79 -5.45 -5.01 12.85
N THR A 80 -6.58 -4.48 13.32
CA THR A 80 -7.91 -5.01 13.02
C THR A 80 -8.80 -4.00 12.31
N LEU A 81 -9.83 -4.49 11.61
CA LEU A 81 -10.75 -3.66 10.84
C LEU A 81 -11.58 -2.69 11.69
N ASP A 82 -11.76 -2.97 12.97
CA ASP A 82 -12.39 -2.08 13.95
C ASP A 82 -11.39 -1.15 14.65
N ALA A 83 -10.27 -0.89 13.99
CA ALA A 83 -9.21 0.03 14.44
C ALA A 83 -8.64 -0.30 15.82
N GLN A 84 -8.24 -1.56 16.04
CA GLN A 84 -7.48 -1.96 17.22
C GLN A 84 -6.12 -2.56 16.81
N LEU A 85 -5.15 -2.52 17.72
CA LEU A 85 -3.95 -3.34 17.71
C LEU A 85 -4.14 -4.51 18.67
N VAL A 86 -3.72 -5.68 18.23
CA VAL A 86 -3.78 -6.91 19.03
C VAL A 86 -2.42 -7.58 19.03
N ALA A 87 -1.86 -7.78 20.22
CA ALA A 87 -0.64 -8.56 20.40
C ALA A 87 -0.98 -9.93 20.98
N LEU A 88 -0.46 -10.96 20.32
CA LEU A 88 -0.62 -12.35 20.70
C LEU A 88 0.74 -12.96 21.03
N ASN A 89 0.76 -13.89 21.98
CA ASN A 89 1.94 -14.71 22.20
C ASN A 89 2.16 -15.65 21.01
N GLN A 90 3.35 -15.64 20.40
CA GLN A 90 3.70 -16.41 19.20
C GLN A 90 3.53 -17.93 19.35
N ASN A 91 3.66 -18.46 20.59
CA ASN A 91 3.60 -19.88 20.84
C ASN A 91 2.18 -20.39 21.08
N THR A 92 1.35 -19.56 21.72
CA THR A 92 0.03 -19.99 22.20
C THR A 92 -1.16 -19.36 21.49
N GLY A 93 -0.96 -18.26 20.77
CA GLY A 93 -2.03 -17.46 20.17
C GLY A 93 -2.90 -16.71 21.18
N LYS A 94 -2.53 -16.71 22.47
CA LYS A 94 -3.27 -15.98 23.51
C LYS A 94 -3.00 -14.50 23.43
N VAL A 95 -4.03 -13.68 23.63
CA VAL A 95 -3.91 -12.22 23.69
C VAL A 95 -3.06 -11.84 24.90
N VAL A 96 -2.07 -10.97 24.65
CA VAL A 96 -1.23 -10.35 25.68
C VAL A 96 -1.73 -8.96 25.99
N TRP A 97 -1.97 -8.15 24.94
CA TRP A 97 -2.58 -6.83 25.08
C TRP A 97 -3.42 -6.46 23.85
N LYS A 98 -4.32 -5.49 24.04
CA LYS A 98 -5.08 -4.83 22.97
C LYS A 98 -5.10 -3.34 23.22
N GLU A 99 -4.96 -2.56 22.15
CA GLU A 99 -4.99 -1.10 22.18
C GLU A 99 -5.87 -0.54 21.07
N LYS A 100 -6.64 0.50 21.38
CA LYS A 100 -7.49 1.19 20.42
C LYS A 100 -6.65 2.14 19.56
N LEU A 101 -6.81 2.07 18.23
CA LEU A 101 -6.25 3.04 17.29
C LEU A 101 -7.24 4.16 16.98
N GLY A 102 -8.52 3.90 16.93
CA GLY A 102 -9.52 4.88 16.60
C GLY A 102 -10.94 4.37 16.81
N ASP A 103 -11.91 5.23 16.58
CA ASP A 103 -13.33 4.84 16.67
C ASP A 103 -13.83 4.39 15.29
N TYR A 104 -14.13 3.11 15.14
CA TYR A 104 -14.64 2.56 13.89
C TYR A 104 -16.01 3.18 13.49
N ALA A 105 -16.82 3.59 14.48
CA ALA A 105 -18.09 4.26 14.21
C ALA A 105 -17.91 5.64 13.57
N ALA A 106 -16.74 6.26 13.77
CA ALA A 106 -16.33 7.49 13.08
C ALA A 106 -15.60 7.24 11.76
N GLY A 107 -15.50 5.98 11.30
CA GLY A 107 -14.86 5.60 10.04
C GLY A 107 -13.41 5.12 10.16
N TYR A 108 -12.83 5.06 11.37
CA TYR A 108 -11.49 4.51 11.55
C TYR A 108 -11.45 3.01 11.30
N SER A 109 -10.40 2.57 10.63
CA SER A 109 -10.08 1.17 10.39
C SER A 109 -8.56 1.01 10.36
N ALA A 110 -8.05 -0.22 10.30
CA ALA A 110 -6.63 -0.48 10.10
C ALA A 110 -6.43 -1.73 9.27
N THR A 111 -5.74 -1.60 8.16
CA THR A 111 -5.49 -2.66 7.16
C THR A 111 -4.01 -2.92 6.93
N ALA A 112 -3.13 -1.99 7.32
CA ALA A 112 -1.69 -2.12 7.17
C ALA A 112 -1.08 -3.15 8.12
N ALA A 113 0.00 -3.80 7.69
CA ALA A 113 0.91 -4.48 8.60
C ALA A 113 1.68 -3.44 9.42
N PRO A 114 1.71 -3.53 10.76
CA PRO A 114 2.64 -2.74 11.56
C PRO A 114 4.09 -3.13 11.24
N ILE A 115 5.04 -2.23 11.49
CA ILE A 115 6.48 -2.56 11.44
C ILE A 115 7.14 -2.27 12.79
N VAL A 116 8.29 -2.88 13.04
CA VAL A 116 9.14 -2.53 14.18
C VAL A 116 10.35 -1.75 13.68
N ALA A 117 10.45 -0.49 14.09
CA ALA A 117 11.55 0.41 13.76
C ALA A 117 12.25 0.85 15.05
N LYS A 118 13.54 0.55 15.20
CA LYS A 118 14.35 0.93 16.37
C LYS A 118 13.67 0.59 17.71
N GLY A 119 13.08 -0.62 17.80
CA GLY A 119 12.40 -1.10 19.00
C GLY A 119 11.01 -0.49 19.26
N LYS A 120 10.46 0.32 18.36
CA LYS A 120 9.12 0.89 18.44
C LYS A 120 8.21 0.23 17.42
N LEU A 121 6.96 -0.03 17.79
CA LEU A 121 5.91 -0.48 16.88
C LEU A 121 5.35 0.74 16.14
N ILE A 122 5.46 0.76 14.83
CA ILE A 122 4.98 1.84 13.97
C ILE A 122 3.70 1.36 13.27
N THR A 123 2.66 2.17 13.32
CA THR A 123 1.38 1.88 12.68
C THR A 123 0.70 3.14 12.18
N GLY A 124 -0.16 2.98 11.19
CA GLY A 124 -1.04 4.03 10.67
C GLY A 124 -2.50 3.73 10.91
N VAL A 125 -3.37 4.51 10.26
CA VAL A 125 -4.82 4.34 10.27
C VAL A 125 -5.37 4.43 8.85
N SER A 126 -6.50 3.75 8.62
CA SER A 126 -7.31 3.81 7.39
C SER A 126 -8.59 4.60 7.63
N GLY A 127 -9.28 5.01 6.57
CA GLY A 127 -10.57 5.68 6.64
C GLY A 127 -10.57 7.10 6.06
N GLY A 128 -9.61 7.43 5.19
CA GLY A 128 -9.56 8.75 4.52
C GLY A 128 -10.88 9.11 3.83
N GLU A 129 -11.53 8.14 3.20
CA GLU A 129 -12.82 8.25 2.52
C GLU A 129 -14.00 8.57 3.46
N PHE A 130 -13.79 8.47 4.76
CA PHE A 130 -14.76 8.84 5.80
C PHE A 130 -14.38 10.15 6.51
N GLY A 131 -13.40 10.90 5.98
CA GLY A 131 -12.88 12.11 6.60
C GLY A 131 -12.05 11.86 7.86
N VAL A 132 -11.54 10.63 8.03
CA VAL A 132 -10.59 10.31 9.10
C VAL A 132 -9.26 11.01 8.82
N VAL A 133 -8.75 11.74 9.81
CA VAL A 133 -7.42 12.34 9.73
C VAL A 133 -6.35 11.28 9.92
N GLY A 134 -5.47 11.17 8.93
CA GLY A 134 -4.36 10.23 8.94
C GLY A 134 -3.31 10.58 9.99
N ARG A 135 -2.59 9.56 10.43
CA ARG A 135 -1.45 9.71 11.34
C ARG A 135 -0.54 8.49 11.34
N VAL A 136 0.66 8.68 11.83
CA VAL A 136 1.61 7.63 12.18
C VAL A 136 1.79 7.62 13.69
N ASP A 137 1.58 6.47 14.32
CA ASP A 137 1.80 6.24 15.74
C ASP A 137 3.05 5.39 15.96
N ALA A 138 3.86 5.74 16.96
CA ALA A 138 4.86 4.86 17.53
C ALA A 138 4.43 4.41 18.92
N ARG A 139 4.51 3.11 19.15
CA ARG A 139 4.09 2.48 20.40
C ARG A 139 5.17 1.57 20.95
N ASP A 140 5.16 1.38 22.25
CA ASP A 140 5.93 0.32 22.90
C ASP A 140 5.37 -1.04 22.46
N PRO A 141 6.14 -1.92 21.80
CA PRO A 141 5.62 -3.17 21.28
C PRO A 141 5.28 -4.20 22.36
N GLN A 142 5.84 -4.07 23.58
CA GLN A 142 5.56 -4.99 24.70
C GLN A 142 4.23 -4.67 25.39
N THR A 143 3.85 -3.40 25.41
CA THR A 143 2.69 -2.93 26.18
C THR A 143 1.58 -2.33 25.33
N GLY A 144 1.87 -1.98 24.06
CA GLY A 144 0.99 -1.23 23.17
C GLY A 144 0.90 0.26 23.49
N LYS A 145 1.56 0.75 24.56
CA LYS A 145 1.49 2.14 25.02
C LYS A 145 2.01 3.11 23.95
N LEU A 146 1.25 4.18 23.69
CA LEU A 146 1.64 5.24 22.77
C LEU A 146 2.89 5.97 23.27
N LEU A 147 3.89 6.11 22.40
CA LEU A 147 5.12 6.85 22.65
C LEU A 147 5.08 8.24 22.00
N TRP A 148 4.66 8.29 20.74
CA TRP A 148 4.38 9.52 20.01
C TRP A 148 3.37 9.26 18.88
N THR A 149 2.70 10.31 18.46
CA THR A 149 1.82 10.33 17.30
C THR A 149 2.18 11.49 16.37
N ARG A 150 2.09 11.26 15.06
CA ARG A 150 2.31 12.29 14.05
C ARG A 150 1.15 12.32 13.08
N PRO A 151 0.25 13.31 13.19
CA PRO A 151 -0.78 13.55 12.20
C PRO A 151 -0.17 13.84 10.81
N THR A 152 -0.92 13.49 9.77
CA THR A 152 -0.50 13.68 8.37
C THR A 152 -1.30 14.74 7.63
N VAL A 153 -2.07 15.55 8.36
CA VAL A 153 -2.75 16.74 7.86
C VAL A 153 -2.14 17.96 8.54
N GLU A 154 -1.75 18.95 7.77
CA GLU A 154 -0.97 20.12 8.22
C GLU A 154 -1.59 20.84 9.44
N GLY A 155 -2.90 21.08 9.41
CA GLY A 155 -3.60 21.75 10.52
C GLY A 155 -3.50 21.03 11.87
N HIS A 156 -3.21 19.73 11.89
CA HIS A 156 -2.99 18.94 13.10
C HIS A 156 -1.53 18.86 13.55
N MET A 157 -0.59 19.39 12.78
CA MET A 157 0.85 19.21 13.03
C MET A 157 1.36 19.89 14.30
N GLY A 158 0.65 20.90 14.78
CA GLY A 158 1.02 21.64 15.99
C GLY A 158 0.75 20.93 17.31
N TYR A 159 0.14 19.74 17.30
CA TYR A 159 -0.36 19.10 18.52
C TYR A 159 0.35 17.78 18.80
N LYS A 160 0.66 17.54 20.07
CA LYS A 160 0.88 16.21 20.63
C LYS A 160 -0.41 15.73 21.29
N TYR A 161 -0.62 14.42 21.29
CA TYR A 161 -1.79 13.79 21.86
C TYR A 161 -1.39 12.82 22.96
N ASP A 162 -2.20 12.75 24.03
CA ASP A 162 -2.09 11.70 25.06
C ASP A 162 -2.64 10.36 24.57
N ALA A 163 -2.59 9.35 25.43
CA ALA A 163 -3.07 8.00 25.13
C ALA A 163 -4.58 7.95 24.81
N ASP A 164 -5.34 8.94 25.27
CA ASP A 164 -6.78 9.07 25.02
C ASP A 164 -7.10 9.89 23.77
N GLY A 165 -6.06 10.35 23.05
CA GLY A 165 -6.20 11.15 21.84
C GLY A 165 -6.48 12.63 22.11
N LYS A 166 -6.30 13.12 23.33
CA LYS A 166 -6.45 14.53 23.69
C LYS A 166 -5.16 15.30 23.40
N ALA A 167 -5.28 16.45 22.76
CA ALA A 167 -4.14 17.34 22.50
C ALA A 167 -3.56 17.88 23.83
N ILE A 168 -2.28 17.65 24.06
CA ILE A 168 -1.57 18.04 25.29
C ILE A 168 -0.61 19.23 25.12
N GLU A 169 -0.04 19.40 23.93
CA GLU A 169 0.84 20.54 23.64
C GLU A 169 0.99 20.76 22.13
N ASN A 170 1.45 21.95 21.76
CA ASN A 170 1.88 22.23 20.40
C ASN A 170 3.19 21.51 20.11
N GLY A 171 3.20 20.64 19.10
CA GLY A 171 4.37 19.83 18.77
C GLY A 171 5.40 20.52 17.90
N ILE A 172 4.99 21.48 17.06
CA ILE A 172 5.83 22.13 16.04
C ILE A 172 5.52 23.62 16.01
N SER A 173 6.51 24.43 16.35
CA SER A 173 6.42 25.88 16.22
C SER A 173 6.31 26.27 14.73
N GLY A 174 5.38 27.14 14.39
CA GLY A 174 5.25 27.68 13.05
C GLY A 174 4.48 26.84 12.03
N THR A 175 3.89 25.70 12.42
CA THR A 175 2.96 25.00 11.53
C THR A 175 1.67 25.78 11.41
N THR A 176 1.27 26.03 10.18
CA THR A 176 0.02 26.69 9.82
C THR A 176 -0.84 25.70 9.04
N ASN A 177 -2.10 25.95 8.93
CA ASN A 177 -2.98 25.27 7.99
C ASN A 177 -3.04 26.00 6.64
N ALA A 178 -1.91 26.59 6.22
CA ALA A 178 -1.83 27.48 5.06
C ALA A 178 -2.26 26.82 3.75
N THR A 179 -2.17 25.49 3.66
CA THR A 179 -2.59 24.71 2.49
C THR A 179 -4.03 24.17 2.59
N TRP A 180 -4.75 24.53 3.66
CA TRP A 180 -6.14 24.17 3.89
C TRP A 180 -6.96 25.43 4.20
N GLU A 181 -8.08 25.60 3.52
CA GLU A 181 -8.98 26.71 3.80
C GLU A 181 -9.82 26.45 5.06
N GLY A 182 -9.89 27.43 5.95
CA GLY A 182 -10.71 27.38 7.16
C GLY A 182 -10.46 26.15 8.02
N ASP A 183 -11.53 25.42 8.33
CA ASP A 183 -11.54 24.23 9.19
C ASP A 183 -11.53 22.90 8.42
N LEU A 184 -11.37 22.89 7.09
CA LEU A 184 -11.44 21.70 6.25
C LEU A 184 -10.38 20.65 6.61
N TRP A 185 -9.24 21.06 7.18
CA TRP A 185 -8.21 20.18 7.70
C TRP A 185 -8.71 19.23 8.80
N LYS A 186 -9.81 19.54 9.50
CA LYS A 186 -10.35 18.70 10.58
C LYS A 186 -10.88 17.35 10.10
N THR A 187 -11.20 17.25 8.82
CA THR A 187 -11.66 16.02 8.16
C THR A 187 -10.84 15.72 6.92
N GLY A 188 -9.56 16.11 6.95
CA GLY A 188 -8.71 16.21 5.77
C GLY A 188 -8.20 14.90 5.14
N GLY A 189 -8.51 13.73 5.68
CA GLY A 189 -8.06 12.46 5.12
C GLY A 189 -6.56 12.22 5.35
N ALA A 190 -5.78 12.03 4.27
CA ALA A 190 -4.34 11.75 4.30
C ALA A 190 -3.97 10.51 5.13
N ALA A 191 -4.79 9.47 5.10
CA ALA A 191 -4.63 8.25 5.90
C ALA A 191 -3.37 7.46 5.52
N THR A 192 -2.71 6.83 6.51
CA THR A 192 -1.48 6.03 6.33
C THR A 192 -1.82 4.54 6.35
N TRP A 193 -2.60 4.11 5.38
CA TRP A 193 -3.28 2.82 5.37
C TRP A 193 -2.48 1.66 4.76
N ALA A 194 -1.35 1.93 4.09
CA ALA A 194 -0.56 0.89 3.42
C ALA A 194 0.67 0.41 4.22
N GLY A 195 1.08 1.15 5.25
CA GLY A 195 2.26 0.83 6.04
C GLY A 195 3.39 1.84 5.86
N ALA A 196 4.57 1.51 6.38
CA ALA A 196 5.75 2.36 6.34
C ALA A 196 7.03 1.54 6.12
N THR A 197 8.10 2.22 5.70
CA THR A 197 9.44 1.66 5.58
C THR A 197 10.35 2.38 6.59
N TYR A 198 11.23 1.64 7.26
CA TYR A 198 12.26 2.21 8.14
C TYR A 198 13.64 2.10 7.51
N ASP A 199 14.35 3.22 7.43
CA ASP A 199 15.75 3.28 7.01
C ASP A 199 16.65 3.51 8.24
N PRO A 200 17.40 2.51 8.69
CA PRO A 200 18.29 2.65 9.84
C PRO A 200 19.48 3.58 9.58
N GLU A 201 19.84 3.80 8.32
CA GLU A 201 20.98 4.65 7.95
C GLU A 201 20.68 6.14 8.16
N THR A 202 19.46 6.56 7.86
CA THR A 202 19.01 7.94 8.09
C THR A 202 18.20 8.11 9.39
N ASN A 203 17.85 7.01 10.06
CA ASN A 203 16.92 6.95 11.20
C ASN A 203 15.54 7.51 10.87
N LEU A 204 15.09 7.38 9.61
CA LEU A 204 13.82 7.88 9.14
C LEU A 204 12.82 6.75 8.87
N ILE A 205 11.57 7.03 9.21
CA ILE A 205 10.41 6.24 8.81
C ILE A 205 9.78 6.94 7.61
N PHE A 206 9.71 6.27 6.47
CA PHE A 206 9.02 6.76 5.29
C PHE A 206 7.60 6.22 5.30
N ALA A 207 6.63 7.10 5.46
CA ALA A 207 5.21 6.78 5.41
C ALA A 207 4.56 7.47 4.21
N GLY A 208 3.83 6.70 3.42
CA GLY A 208 2.98 7.25 2.38
C GLY A 208 1.65 7.71 2.95
N THR A 209 1.11 8.79 2.43
CA THR A 209 -0.19 9.35 2.85
C THR A 209 -1.22 9.23 1.74
N GLY A 210 -2.44 8.95 2.13
CA GLY A 210 -3.58 8.82 1.24
C GLY A 210 -4.09 10.15 0.69
N ASN A 211 -5.17 10.06 -0.04
CA ASN A 211 -5.91 11.17 -0.63
C ASN A 211 -6.38 12.17 0.42
N PRO A 212 -6.57 13.44 0.04
CA PRO A 212 -7.31 14.39 0.85
C PRO A 212 -8.83 14.10 0.77
N ALA A 213 -9.58 14.46 1.82
CA ALA A 213 -11.02 14.31 1.86
C ALA A 213 -11.72 15.68 1.91
N PRO A 214 -12.88 15.82 1.19
CA PRO A 214 -13.46 14.87 0.22
C PRO A 214 -12.63 14.77 -1.06
N TRP A 215 -12.91 13.80 -1.95
CA TRP A 215 -12.23 13.70 -3.25
C TRP A 215 -12.51 14.91 -4.15
N ASN A 216 -13.72 15.49 -4.07
CA ASN A 216 -14.05 16.71 -4.79
C ASN A 216 -13.16 17.88 -4.34
N SER A 217 -12.16 18.20 -5.16
CA SER A 217 -11.16 19.21 -4.85
C SER A 217 -11.71 20.65 -4.81
N HIS A 218 -12.85 20.92 -5.46
CA HIS A 218 -13.49 22.23 -5.36
C HIS A 218 -13.94 22.59 -3.93
N LEU A 219 -14.26 21.56 -3.13
CA LEU A 219 -14.72 21.73 -1.75
C LEU A 219 -13.57 21.96 -0.74
N ARG A 220 -12.31 21.89 -1.18
CA ARG A 220 -11.13 22.05 -0.30
C ARG A 220 -9.95 22.73 -1.02
N PRO A 221 -10.03 24.05 -1.27
CA PRO A 221 -8.95 24.81 -1.86
C PRO A 221 -7.59 24.62 -1.17
N GLY A 222 -6.49 24.83 -1.90
CA GLY A 222 -5.11 24.69 -1.44
C GLY A 222 -4.50 23.33 -1.76
N ASP A 223 -3.19 23.17 -1.50
CA ASP A 223 -2.43 21.95 -1.82
C ASP A 223 -2.73 20.77 -0.90
N ASN A 224 -3.36 21.03 0.25
CA ASN A 224 -3.84 20.05 1.23
C ASN A 224 -2.72 19.17 1.79
N LEU A 225 -1.64 19.78 2.29
CA LEU A 225 -0.53 19.06 2.91
C LEU A 225 -0.98 18.31 4.18
N PHE A 226 -0.53 17.08 4.40
CA PHE A 226 0.43 16.28 3.62
C PHE A 226 -0.28 15.09 2.93
N SER A 227 -1.43 15.31 2.29
CA SER A 227 -2.08 14.27 1.48
C SER A 227 -1.24 13.91 0.25
N SER A 228 -1.46 12.73 -0.32
CA SER A 228 -0.81 12.23 -1.55
C SER A 228 0.71 12.44 -1.56
N SER A 229 1.35 12.14 -0.42
CA SER A 229 2.75 12.46 -0.13
C SER A 229 3.55 11.26 0.38
N THR A 230 4.86 11.40 0.35
CA THR A 230 5.78 10.68 1.24
C THR A 230 6.19 11.63 2.36
N VAL A 231 6.01 11.22 3.60
CA VAL A 231 6.53 11.93 4.78
C VAL A 231 7.65 11.12 5.42
N ALA A 232 8.78 11.76 5.64
CA ALA A 232 9.92 11.18 6.34
C ALA A 232 9.91 11.64 7.80
N ILE A 233 9.76 10.70 8.71
CA ILE A 233 9.55 10.95 10.13
C ILE A 233 10.76 10.43 10.90
N ASP A 234 11.36 11.25 11.74
CA ASP A 234 12.41 10.83 12.66
C ASP A 234 11.87 9.77 13.64
N ALA A 235 12.48 8.60 13.65
CA ALA A 235 11.99 7.45 14.40
C ALA A 235 12.02 7.63 15.92
N ASP A 236 12.83 8.53 16.45
CA ASP A 236 12.92 8.79 17.88
C ASP A 236 11.89 9.79 18.35
N THR A 237 11.68 10.85 17.58
CA THR A 237 10.91 12.02 18.00
C THR A 237 9.54 12.14 17.37
N GLY A 238 9.27 11.39 16.29
CA GLY A 238 8.06 11.53 15.50
C GLY A 238 7.96 12.85 14.72
N LYS A 239 9.04 13.64 14.62
CA LYS A 239 9.05 14.88 13.83
C LYS A 239 9.21 14.57 12.36
N ILE A 240 8.50 15.30 11.49
CA ILE A 240 8.72 15.23 10.05
C ILE A 240 10.05 15.94 9.75
N ALA A 241 10.99 15.21 9.16
CA ALA A 241 12.26 15.73 8.68
C ALA A 241 12.10 16.39 7.30
N TRP A 242 11.33 15.76 6.43
CA TRP A 242 10.99 16.26 5.11
C TRP A 242 9.71 15.58 4.58
N HIS A 243 9.15 16.15 3.52
CA HIS A 243 8.05 15.56 2.76
C HIS A 243 8.24 15.80 1.26
N TYR A 244 7.59 14.96 0.46
CA TYR A 244 7.42 15.16 -0.96
C TYR A 244 5.98 14.83 -1.36
N GLN A 245 5.23 15.82 -1.86
CA GLN A 245 3.84 15.67 -2.29
C GLN A 245 3.83 15.38 -3.79
N SER A 246 3.43 14.15 -4.17
CA SER A 246 3.43 13.72 -5.57
C SER A 246 2.21 14.20 -6.35
N THR A 247 1.11 14.55 -5.66
CA THR A 247 -0.11 15.07 -6.27
C THR A 247 -0.71 16.17 -5.40
N PRO A 248 -0.26 17.43 -5.52
CA PRO A 248 -0.87 18.57 -4.82
C PRO A 248 -2.33 18.75 -5.22
N HIS A 249 -3.18 19.18 -4.27
CA HIS A 249 -4.60 19.44 -4.52
C HIS A 249 -5.29 18.27 -5.25
N ASP A 250 -4.99 17.04 -4.85
CA ASP A 250 -5.50 15.86 -5.53
C ASP A 250 -7.03 15.80 -5.53
N GLY A 251 -7.62 15.62 -6.69
CA GLY A 251 -9.07 15.44 -6.89
C GLY A 251 -9.38 14.15 -7.65
N ARG A 252 -8.50 13.14 -7.57
CA ARG A 252 -8.61 11.90 -8.34
C ARG A 252 -8.38 10.66 -7.48
N ASP A 253 -8.22 10.84 -6.15
CA ASP A 253 -7.81 9.79 -5.22
C ASP A 253 -6.46 9.15 -5.61
N TYR A 254 -5.48 9.99 -5.94
CA TYR A 254 -4.12 9.54 -6.20
C TYR A 254 -3.31 9.50 -4.91
N ASP A 255 -3.60 8.49 -4.10
CA ASP A 255 -2.81 8.22 -2.89
C ASP A 255 -1.31 8.19 -3.16
N GLY A 256 -0.55 8.76 -2.23
CA GLY A 256 0.89 8.59 -2.15
C GLY A 256 1.32 7.48 -1.17
N VAL A 257 0.52 6.45 -0.97
CA VAL A 257 0.73 5.42 0.08
C VAL A 257 1.69 4.31 -0.29
N ASN A 258 2.13 4.25 -1.53
CA ASN A 258 3.02 3.20 -2.00
C ASN A 258 4.35 3.19 -1.22
N GLU A 259 4.96 2.02 -1.15
CA GLU A 259 6.21 1.83 -0.43
C GLU A 259 7.36 2.66 -1.00
N PHE A 260 8.24 3.10 -0.11
CA PHE A 260 9.46 3.83 -0.44
C PHE A 260 10.65 2.88 -0.31
N VAL A 261 11.21 2.44 -1.45
CA VAL A 261 12.29 1.46 -1.49
C VAL A 261 13.64 2.17 -1.60
N SER A 262 14.46 2.05 -0.55
CA SER A 262 15.80 2.64 -0.50
C SER A 262 16.76 1.95 -1.47
N PHE A 263 17.52 2.75 -2.22
CA PHE A 263 18.58 2.28 -3.11
C PHE A 263 19.64 3.36 -3.33
N GLU A 264 20.73 3.00 -3.99
CA GLU A 264 21.76 3.96 -4.43
C GLU A 264 21.49 4.38 -5.88
N TYR A 265 21.26 5.68 -6.06
CA TYR A 265 21.10 6.28 -7.38
C TYR A 265 22.44 6.85 -7.85
N LYS A 266 22.95 6.36 -8.97
CA LYS A 266 24.15 6.93 -9.61
C LYS A 266 23.72 7.93 -10.67
N ASP A 267 23.94 9.21 -10.44
CA ASP A 267 23.61 10.25 -11.40
C ASP A 267 24.34 10.01 -12.73
N PRO A 268 23.62 9.78 -13.84
CA PRO A 268 24.25 9.44 -15.14
C PRO A 268 25.06 10.60 -15.73
N LYS A 269 24.83 11.85 -15.29
CA LYS A 269 25.54 13.03 -15.79
C LYS A 269 26.83 13.30 -15.02
N THR A 270 26.79 13.16 -13.69
CA THR A 270 27.91 13.52 -12.81
C THR A 270 28.68 12.31 -12.30
N GLY A 271 28.09 11.11 -12.35
CA GLY A 271 28.61 9.89 -11.74
C GLY A 271 28.50 9.85 -10.22
N GLN A 272 27.95 10.89 -9.59
CA GLN A 272 27.79 10.98 -8.15
C GLN A 272 26.74 9.97 -7.66
N VAL A 273 27.03 9.30 -6.54
CA VAL A 273 26.09 8.39 -5.89
C VAL A 273 25.26 9.17 -4.87
N VAL A 274 23.94 9.05 -4.97
CA VAL A 274 22.97 9.68 -4.06
C VAL A 274 22.19 8.57 -3.34
N LYS A 275 22.01 8.74 -2.04
CA LYS A 275 21.11 7.89 -1.25
C LYS A 275 19.67 8.21 -1.64
N ALA A 276 19.06 7.36 -2.45
CA ALA A 276 17.75 7.61 -3.01
C ALA A 276 16.69 6.62 -2.51
N GLY A 277 15.45 6.97 -2.74
CA GLY A 277 14.31 6.08 -2.69
C GLY A 277 13.57 6.07 -4.01
N GLY A 278 13.12 4.88 -4.41
CA GLY A 278 12.25 4.67 -5.55
C GLY A 278 10.82 4.45 -5.09
N LYS A 279 9.86 5.05 -5.80
CA LYS A 279 8.44 4.95 -5.47
C LYS A 279 7.58 5.05 -6.72
N ALA A 280 6.72 4.08 -6.97
CA ALA A 280 5.69 4.14 -8.00
C ALA A 280 4.36 4.52 -7.35
N ASP A 281 3.73 5.62 -7.77
CA ASP A 281 2.47 6.09 -7.19
C ASP A 281 1.26 5.83 -8.10
N ARG A 282 0.06 5.90 -7.54
CA ARG A 282 -1.22 5.74 -8.27
C ARG A 282 -1.32 6.66 -9.49
N ASN A 283 -0.73 7.84 -9.40
CA ASN A 283 -0.74 8.87 -10.44
C ASN A 283 -0.03 8.48 -11.76
N GLY A 284 0.63 7.31 -11.79
CA GLY A 284 1.27 6.75 -12.98
C GLY A 284 2.75 7.07 -13.15
N PHE A 285 3.36 7.76 -12.18
CA PHE A 285 4.78 8.11 -12.21
C PHE A 285 5.59 7.34 -11.18
N PHE A 286 6.79 6.94 -11.59
CA PHE A 286 7.84 6.40 -10.73
C PHE A 286 8.79 7.54 -10.34
N PHE A 287 8.89 7.80 -9.06
CA PHE A 287 9.70 8.87 -8.48
C PHE A 287 11.04 8.33 -7.97
N VAL A 288 12.09 9.09 -8.22
CA VAL A 288 13.41 8.93 -7.59
C VAL A 288 13.64 10.16 -6.72
N ILE A 289 13.73 9.95 -5.41
CA ILE A 289 13.78 11.01 -4.40
C ILE A 289 15.04 10.83 -3.56
N ASP A 290 15.77 11.90 -3.29
CA ASP A 290 16.87 11.90 -2.32
C ASP A 290 16.27 11.63 -0.92
N ARG A 291 16.58 10.45 -0.35
CA ARG A 291 15.99 10.01 0.93
C ARG A 291 16.49 10.76 2.15
N THR A 292 17.52 11.62 1.99
CA THR A 292 18.07 12.42 3.07
C THR A 292 17.35 13.76 3.27
N ASN A 293 16.71 14.28 2.20
CA ASN A 293 16.14 15.63 2.21
C ASN A 293 14.82 15.80 1.46
N GLY A 294 14.32 14.74 0.79
CA GLY A 294 13.05 14.76 0.06
C GLY A 294 13.09 15.41 -1.32
N LYS A 295 14.27 15.79 -1.82
CA LYS A 295 14.38 16.40 -3.14
C LYS A 295 14.08 15.41 -4.25
N LEU A 296 13.18 15.80 -5.17
CA LEU A 296 12.92 15.04 -6.39
C LEU A 296 14.16 15.04 -7.29
N ILE A 297 14.63 13.85 -7.65
CA ILE A 297 15.71 13.64 -8.61
C ILE A 297 15.14 13.40 -10.00
N ASN A 298 14.17 12.49 -10.11
CA ASN A 298 13.49 12.17 -11.37
C ASN A 298 12.04 11.74 -11.12
N ALA A 299 11.20 11.90 -12.14
CA ALA A 299 9.85 11.36 -12.23
C ALA A 299 9.63 10.78 -13.63
N PHE A 300 9.41 9.49 -13.73
CA PHE A 300 9.26 8.77 -14.98
C PHE A 300 7.87 8.15 -15.10
N PRO A 301 7.15 8.32 -16.23
CA PRO A 301 5.91 7.61 -16.44
C PRO A 301 6.17 6.11 -16.51
N PHE A 302 5.46 5.32 -15.69
CA PHE A 302 5.54 3.86 -15.77
C PHE A 302 4.28 3.21 -16.36
N VAL A 303 3.24 3.98 -16.63
CA VAL A 303 2.08 3.58 -17.43
C VAL A 303 1.98 4.46 -18.67
N LYS A 304 1.22 4.00 -19.67
CA LYS A 304 0.95 4.78 -20.90
C LYS A 304 -0.30 5.63 -20.72
N ASP A 305 -0.49 6.59 -21.64
CA ASP A 305 -1.71 7.37 -21.79
C ASP A 305 -2.14 8.14 -20.51
N ILE A 306 -1.16 8.66 -19.78
CA ILE A 306 -1.40 9.56 -18.64
C ILE A 306 -2.01 10.86 -19.17
N THR A 307 -3.21 11.22 -18.69
CA THR A 307 -3.93 12.40 -19.18
C THR A 307 -3.96 13.57 -18.19
N TRP A 308 -3.65 13.34 -16.92
CA TRP A 308 -3.75 14.38 -15.90
C TRP A 308 -2.52 15.31 -15.85
N ALA A 309 -1.33 14.81 -16.19
CA ALA A 309 -0.08 15.56 -16.21
C ALA A 309 0.83 15.14 -17.38
N LYS A 310 1.64 16.08 -17.84
CA LYS A 310 2.67 15.86 -18.89
C LYS A 310 3.99 15.34 -18.31
N GLY A 311 4.20 15.47 -17.02
CA GLY A 311 5.44 15.16 -16.32
C GLY A 311 5.59 16.02 -15.08
N PHE A 312 6.84 16.15 -14.60
CA PHE A 312 7.19 16.93 -13.43
C PHE A 312 8.31 17.93 -13.74
N ASP A 313 8.20 19.13 -13.19
CA ASP A 313 9.32 20.08 -13.15
C ASP A 313 10.29 19.64 -12.04
N LEU A 314 11.47 19.18 -12.44
CA LEU A 314 12.48 18.69 -11.48
C LEU A 314 13.10 19.79 -10.62
N THR A 315 12.92 21.07 -10.97
CA THR A 315 13.39 22.21 -10.19
C THR A 315 12.49 22.48 -9.01
N THR A 316 11.16 22.46 -9.25
CA THR A 316 10.15 22.71 -8.23
C THR A 316 9.65 21.44 -7.57
N GLY A 317 9.79 20.28 -8.20
CA GLY A 317 9.22 19.00 -7.78
C GLY A 317 7.71 18.87 -8.07
N LEU A 318 7.12 19.83 -8.76
CA LEU A 318 5.67 19.89 -8.98
C LEU A 318 5.25 19.23 -10.31
N PRO A 319 4.04 18.66 -10.39
CA PRO A 319 3.50 18.14 -11.64
C PRO A 319 3.21 19.28 -12.64
N ILE A 320 3.44 19.00 -13.92
CA ILE A 320 3.00 19.83 -15.04
C ILE A 320 1.60 19.35 -15.43
N GLU A 321 0.59 19.79 -14.69
CA GLU A 321 -0.80 19.35 -14.87
C GLU A 321 -1.39 19.82 -16.20
N ASN A 322 -2.33 19.03 -16.74
CA ASN A 322 -3.15 19.43 -17.89
C ASN A 322 -4.38 20.27 -17.51
N GLY A 323 -4.61 20.49 -16.21
CA GLY A 323 -5.73 21.32 -15.70
C GLY A 323 -7.11 20.66 -15.78
N ASN A 324 -7.21 19.41 -16.21
CA ASN A 324 -8.49 18.73 -16.37
C ASN A 324 -9.02 18.26 -15.01
N ARG A 325 -10.03 18.97 -14.48
CA ARG A 325 -10.84 18.60 -13.33
C ARG A 325 -12.31 18.62 -13.71
N PRO A 326 -13.16 17.72 -13.19
CA PRO A 326 -14.57 17.75 -13.50
C PRO A 326 -15.17 19.06 -12.96
N PRO A 327 -16.04 19.75 -13.71
CA PRO A 327 -16.67 20.96 -13.23
C PRO A 327 -17.59 20.66 -12.04
N GLU A 328 -17.83 21.69 -11.23
CA GLU A 328 -18.85 21.61 -10.18
C GLU A 328 -20.25 21.41 -10.77
N PRO A 329 -21.15 20.76 -10.03
CA PRO A 329 -22.57 20.71 -10.39
C PRO A 329 -23.14 22.13 -10.56
N LYS A 330 -23.89 22.36 -11.63
CA LYS A 330 -24.66 23.61 -11.81
C LYS A 330 -25.81 23.67 -10.82
N GLU A 331 -26.32 24.87 -10.59
CA GLU A 331 -27.47 25.06 -9.71
C GLU A 331 -28.65 24.13 -10.10
N GLY A 332 -29.15 23.39 -9.12
CA GLY A 332 -30.22 22.41 -9.32
C GLY A 332 -29.75 21.03 -9.87
N GLN A 333 -28.47 20.82 -10.09
CA GLN A 333 -27.91 19.54 -10.48
C GLN A 333 -27.26 18.83 -9.28
N GLU A 334 -27.43 17.51 -9.20
CA GLU A 334 -26.76 16.69 -8.16
C GLU A 334 -25.30 16.39 -8.52
N LYS A 335 -24.98 16.34 -9.81
CA LYS A 335 -23.64 16.03 -10.33
C LYS A 335 -23.21 16.95 -11.46
N GLY A 336 -21.91 17.20 -11.54
CA GLY A 336 -21.29 17.93 -12.65
C GLY A 336 -21.12 17.06 -13.91
N ASP A 337 -20.65 17.70 -14.98
CA ASP A 337 -20.33 16.99 -16.21
C ASP A 337 -19.11 16.07 -16.00
N SER A 338 -19.18 14.88 -16.61
CA SER A 338 -18.13 13.88 -16.52
C SER A 338 -16.94 14.21 -17.41
N ILE A 339 -15.73 13.97 -16.91
CA ILE A 339 -14.50 14.02 -17.72
C ILE A 339 -13.74 12.69 -17.66
N PHE A 340 -12.92 12.46 -18.66
CA PHE A 340 -12.06 11.28 -18.78
C PHE A 340 -10.69 11.56 -18.14
N VAL A 341 -10.16 10.55 -17.37
CA VAL A 341 -8.78 10.58 -16.86
C VAL A 341 -8.14 9.18 -16.87
N SER A 342 -6.85 9.15 -17.16
CA SER A 342 -5.97 7.99 -17.04
C SER A 342 -4.70 8.41 -16.27
N PRO A 343 -4.25 7.61 -15.28
CA PRO A 343 -4.94 6.45 -14.66
C PRO A 343 -6.23 6.82 -13.93
N PRO A 344 -7.07 5.82 -13.55
CA PRO A 344 -8.23 6.05 -12.69
C PRO A 344 -7.81 6.21 -11.22
N PHE A 345 -8.76 6.36 -10.31
CA PHE A 345 -8.48 6.41 -8.87
C PHE A 345 -7.83 5.13 -8.33
N LEU A 346 -8.06 3.98 -8.95
CA LEU A 346 -7.36 2.73 -8.62
C LEU A 346 -5.88 2.76 -9.02
N GLY A 347 -5.45 3.76 -9.79
CA GLY A 347 -4.07 4.09 -10.10
C GLY A 347 -3.44 3.28 -11.22
N GLY A 348 -2.30 3.76 -11.71
CA GLY A 348 -1.39 2.99 -12.55
C GLY A 348 -0.75 1.81 -11.81
N THR A 349 -0.62 1.90 -10.51
CA THR A 349 -0.42 0.87 -9.49
C THR A 349 -1.25 1.25 -8.26
N ASN A 350 -1.33 0.39 -7.24
CA ASN A 350 -2.04 0.68 -6.00
C ASN A 350 -1.17 0.27 -4.80
N TRP A 351 -1.73 -0.34 -3.77
CA TRP A 351 -1.03 -0.77 -2.56
C TRP A 351 0.00 -1.89 -2.78
N MET A 352 -0.07 -2.61 -3.91
CA MET A 352 0.77 -3.77 -4.20
C MET A 352 2.24 -3.37 -4.25
N PRO A 353 3.11 -3.93 -3.38
CA PRO A 353 4.49 -3.52 -3.32
C PRO A 353 5.27 -3.97 -4.57
N MET A 354 6.07 -3.04 -5.08
CA MET A 354 7.11 -3.32 -6.06
C MET A 354 8.34 -3.93 -5.39
N SER A 355 9.27 -4.46 -6.15
CA SER A 355 10.56 -4.92 -5.66
C SER A 355 11.72 -4.34 -6.47
N TYR A 356 12.91 -4.29 -5.86
CA TYR A 356 14.14 -3.83 -6.47
C TYR A 356 15.20 -4.93 -6.42
N SER A 357 15.92 -5.14 -7.51
CA SER A 357 17.05 -6.05 -7.56
C SER A 357 18.35 -5.27 -7.80
N PRO A 358 19.28 -5.25 -6.85
CA PRO A 358 20.57 -4.61 -7.03
C PRO A 358 21.39 -5.21 -8.20
N ASP A 359 21.27 -6.53 -8.44
CA ASP A 359 22.00 -7.23 -9.50
C ASP A 359 21.56 -6.85 -10.91
N SER A 360 20.28 -6.57 -11.10
CA SER A 360 19.75 -6.09 -12.39
C SER A 360 19.72 -4.58 -12.48
N GLY A 361 19.71 -3.87 -11.34
CA GLY A 361 19.50 -2.42 -11.26
C GLY A 361 18.08 -2.00 -11.63
N LEU A 362 17.09 -2.90 -11.55
CA LEU A 362 15.73 -2.67 -12.00
C LEU A 362 14.73 -2.71 -10.85
N PHE A 363 13.71 -1.87 -10.93
CA PHE A 363 12.47 -1.97 -10.16
C PHE A 363 11.42 -2.73 -10.94
N TYR A 364 10.61 -3.55 -10.25
CA TYR A 364 9.55 -4.36 -10.85
C TYR A 364 8.20 -3.92 -10.29
N ILE A 365 7.39 -3.31 -11.15
CA ILE A 365 6.15 -2.62 -10.77
C ILE A 365 4.96 -3.43 -11.27
N PRO A 366 4.05 -3.90 -10.41
CA PRO A 366 2.75 -4.40 -10.81
C PRO A 366 1.88 -3.20 -11.21
N ALA A 367 1.63 -3.04 -12.49
CA ALA A 367 0.96 -1.89 -13.05
C ALA A 367 -0.33 -2.26 -13.80
N ASN A 368 -1.19 -1.27 -14.04
CA ASN A 368 -2.44 -1.44 -14.75
C ASN A 368 -2.67 -0.31 -15.75
N HIS A 369 -3.16 -0.67 -16.94
CA HIS A 369 -3.58 0.24 -17.99
C HIS A 369 -5.10 0.34 -18.06
N TRP A 370 -5.65 1.30 -17.38
CA TRP A 370 -7.07 1.61 -17.32
C TRP A 370 -7.32 3.09 -17.11
N ALA A 371 -8.57 3.49 -17.17
CA ALA A 371 -8.99 4.88 -17.04
C ALA A 371 -10.32 4.96 -16.29
N MET A 372 -10.81 6.17 -16.08
CA MET A 372 -12.17 6.41 -15.60
C MET A 372 -12.80 7.62 -16.26
N ASP A 373 -14.12 7.60 -16.36
CA ASP A 373 -14.91 8.83 -16.35
C ASP A 373 -15.24 9.15 -14.90
N TYR A 374 -15.15 10.42 -14.52
CA TYR A 374 -15.50 10.85 -13.17
C TYR A 374 -16.13 12.25 -13.17
N TRP A 375 -16.89 12.55 -12.15
CA TRP A 375 -17.64 13.80 -12.02
C TRP A 375 -17.69 14.25 -10.57
N SER A 376 -17.84 15.56 -10.35
CA SER A 376 -18.02 16.16 -9.04
C SER A 376 -19.47 16.01 -8.56
N GLU A 377 -19.65 15.81 -7.25
CA GLU A 377 -20.92 15.75 -6.54
C GLU A 377 -20.85 16.64 -5.31
N GLN A 378 -21.98 17.17 -4.90
CA GLN A 378 -22.10 17.86 -3.61
C GLN A 378 -22.13 16.84 -2.48
N ILE A 379 -21.43 17.14 -1.40
CA ILE A 379 -21.43 16.27 -0.22
C ILE A 379 -21.29 17.09 1.06
N THR A 380 -21.92 16.60 2.12
CA THR A 380 -21.78 17.14 3.47
C THR A 380 -21.18 16.06 4.37
N TYR A 381 -20.18 16.41 5.15
CA TYR A 381 -19.53 15.51 6.09
C TYR A 381 -20.53 14.99 7.14
N LYS A 382 -20.51 13.68 7.34
CA LYS A 382 -21.19 12.98 8.44
C LYS A 382 -20.23 11.93 9.01
N PRO A 383 -19.94 11.92 10.32
CA PRO A 383 -19.07 10.94 10.93
C PRO A 383 -19.49 9.50 10.60
N GLY A 384 -18.53 8.67 10.17
CA GLY A 384 -18.77 7.27 9.82
C GLY A 384 -19.48 7.02 8.49
N ALA A 385 -19.80 8.05 7.72
CA ALA A 385 -20.33 7.94 6.37
C ALA A 385 -19.25 8.25 5.32
N ALA A 386 -19.40 7.70 4.12
CA ALA A 386 -18.50 8.01 3.00
C ALA A 386 -18.56 9.50 2.67
N TYR A 387 -17.38 10.12 2.53
CA TYR A 387 -17.19 11.55 2.30
C TYR A 387 -16.38 11.77 1.02
N LEU A 388 -16.93 11.36 -0.12
CA LEU A 388 -16.24 11.40 -1.42
C LEU A 388 -16.52 12.69 -2.19
N GLY A 389 -17.78 13.02 -2.46
CA GLY A 389 -18.16 14.17 -3.28
C GLY A 389 -17.81 13.97 -4.76
N GLN A 390 -17.64 12.74 -5.19
CA GLN A 390 -17.37 12.34 -6.57
C GLN A 390 -18.02 11.01 -6.91
N GLY A 391 -18.46 10.89 -8.16
CA GLY A 391 -18.81 9.62 -8.78
C GLY A 391 -17.83 9.26 -9.89
N PHE A 392 -17.74 7.98 -10.23
CA PHE A 392 -16.77 7.48 -11.20
C PHE A 392 -17.28 6.23 -11.94
N ARG A 393 -16.66 5.95 -13.08
CA ARG A 393 -16.82 4.71 -13.83
C ARG A 393 -15.48 4.29 -14.41
N ILE A 394 -14.94 3.16 -13.95
CA ILE A 394 -13.68 2.58 -14.46
C ILE A 394 -13.88 1.99 -15.86
N LYS A 395 -12.89 2.18 -16.74
CA LYS A 395 -12.89 1.74 -18.13
C LYS A 395 -11.59 1.03 -18.51
N LYS A 396 -11.70 0.04 -19.37
CA LYS A 396 -10.53 -0.52 -20.09
C LYS A 396 -9.96 0.49 -21.08
N LEU A 397 -8.64 0.48 -21.23
CA LEU A 397 -7.95 1.23 -22.28
C LEU A 397 -7.56 0.35 -23.48
N TYR A 398 -7.29 -0.93 -23.24
CA TYR A 398 -6.82 -1.88 -24.24
C TYR A 398 -7.64 -3.16 -24.21
N ASP A 399 -7.84 -3.78 -25.37
CA ASP A 399 -8.62 -5.02 -25.47
C ASP A 399 -7.81 -6.26 -25.06
N ASP A 400 -6.47 -6.21 -25.26
CA ASP A 400 -5.58 -7.35 -25.07
C ASP A 400 -5.05 -7.50 -23.64
N HIS A 401 -5.14 -6.45 -22.79
CA HIS A 401 -4.64 -6.49 -21.43
C HIS A 401 -5.21 -5.36 -20.57
N VAL A 402 -5.12 -5.58 -19.23
CA VAL A 402 -5.29 -4.54 -18.21
C VAL A 402 -4.04 -4.49 -17.35
N GLY A 403 -3.65 -5.63 -16.78
CA GLY A 403 -2.45 -5.76 -15.97
C GLY A 403 -1.18 -5.74 -16.80
N ILE A 404 -0.12 -5.20 -16.23
CA ILE A 404 1.19 -5.19 -16.86
C ILE A 404 2.29 -5.21 -15.80
N LEU A 405 3.12 -6.25 -15.82
CA LEU A 405 4.31 -6.29 -14.99
C LEU A 405 5.45 -5.58 -15.71
N ARG A 406 6.01 -4.53 -15.11
CA ARG A 406 7.05 -3.71 -15.72
C ARG A 406 8.34 -3.70 -14.95
N ALA A 407 9.46 -3.86 -15.67
CA ALA A 407 10.80 -3.62 -15.15
C ALA A 407 11.29 -2.25 -15.64
N ILE A 408 11.53 -1.33 -14.71
CA ILE A 408 11.99 0.04 -15.01
C ILE A 408 13.41 0.24 -14.49
N ASN A 409 14.24 0.89 -15.30
CA ASN A 409 15.56 1.37 -14.88
C ASN A 409 15.40 2.73 -14.18
N PRO A 410 15.73 2.85 -12.89
CA PRO A 410 15.51 4.08 -12.10
C PRO A 410 16.42 5.23 -12.53
N GLN A 411 17.48 4.98 -13.26
CA GLN A 411 18.43 6.00 -13.70
C GLN A 411 18.01 6.67 -14.99
N THR A 412 17.29 5.94 -15.85
CA THR A 412 16.93 6.42 -17.19
C THR A 412 15.45 6.50 -17.45
N GLY A 413 14.62 5.89 -16.59
CA GLY A 413 13.18 5.73 -16.78
C GLY A 413 12.81 4.75 -17.89
N LYS A 414 13.78 4.09 -18.53
CA LYS A 414 13.50 3.13 -19.61
C LYS A 414 12.88 1.86 -19.04
N ILE A 415 11.81 1.41 -19.70
CA ILE A 415 11.24 0.09 -19.47
C ILE A 415 12.17 -0.93 -20.13
N ALA A 416 12.80 -1.77 -19.30
CA ALA A 416 13.70 -2.82 -19.77
C ALA A 416 12.93 -3.98 -20.42
N TRP A 417 11.80 -4.35 -19.82
CA TRP A 417 10.87 -5.32 -20.35
C TRP A 417 9.48 -5.16 -19.69
N GLU A 418 8.47 -5.72 -20.31
CA GLU A 418 7.10 -5.76 -19.80
C GLU A 418 6.43 -7.11 -20.09
N HIS A 419 5.53 -7.53 -19.23
CA HIS A 419 4.69 -8.72 -19.40
C HIS A 419 3.23 -8.34 -19.20
N LYS A 420 2.37 -8.59 -20.20
CA LYS A 420 0.96 -8.23 -20.21
C LYS A 420 0.11 -9.32 -19.59
N GLU A 421 -0.90 -8.91 -18.81
CA GLU A 421 -1.89 -9.78 -18.20
C GLU A 421 -3.31 -9.32 -18.58
N GLN A 422 -4.18 -10.27 -18.86
CA GLN A 422 -5.57 -9.97 -19.24
C GLN A 422 -6.33 -9.27 -18.11
N PHE A 423 -6.09 -9.72 -16.87
CA PHE A 423 -6.73 -9.19 -15.67
C PHE A 423 -5.86 -8.13 -15.00
N PRO A 424 -6.44 -7.22 -14.18
CA PRO A 424 -5.64 -6.29 -13.38
C PRO A 424 -4.64 -7.04 -12.51
N LEU A 425 -3.41 -6.55 -12.43
CA LEU A 425 -2.44 -7.02 -11.44
C LEU A 425 -2.75 -6.35 -10.08
N TRP A 426 -2.96 -7.19 -9.06
CA TRP A 426 -3.29 -6.74 -7.71
C TRP A 426 -2.45 -7.43 -6.63
N ALA A 427 -1.41 -8.14 -7.03
CA ALA A 427 -0.43 -8.79 -6.18
C ALA A 427 0.91 -8.05 -6.18
N GLY A 428 1.63 -8.11 -5.08
CA GLY A 428 2.98 -7.58 -4.99
C GLY A 428 4.01 -8.43 -5.73
N THR A 429 5.24 -7.93 -5.81
CA THR A 429 6.38 -8.61 -6.42
C THR A 429 7.45 -8.97 -5.40
N LEU A 430 8.23 -10.00 -5.68
CA LEU A 430 9.38 -10.44 -4.91
C LEU A 430 10.53 -10.77 -5.84
N THR A 431 11.70 -10.19 -5.61
CA THR A 431 12.95 -10.61 -6.28
C THR A 431 13.84 -11.43 -5.35
N THR A 432 14.65 -12.30 -5.94
CA THR A 432 15.66 -13.10 -5.23
C THR A 432 17.05 -12.80 -5.76
N ALA A 433 18.09 -13.01 -4.95
CA ALA A 433 19.49 -12.90 -5.37
C ALA A 433 19.85 -13.89 -6.49
N GLY A 434 19.10 -14.99 -6.63
CA GLY A 434 19.26 -15.95 -7.74
C GLY A 434 18.63 -15.50 -9.06
N GLY A 435 18.14 -14.26 -9.18
CA GLY A 435 17.64 -13.71 -10.43
C GLY A 435 16.17 -14.03 -10.74
N LEU A 436 15.40 -14.54 -9.78
CA LEU A 436 13.95 -14.76 -9.95
C LEU A 436 13.17 -13.52 -9.58
N LEU A 437 12.12 -13.26 -10.34
CA LEU A 437 11.01 -12.34 -9.98
C LEU A 437 9.73 -13.17 -9.86
N ILE A 438 9.02 -13.01 -8.76
CA ILE A 438 7.81 -13.77 -8.44
C ILE A 438 6.67 -12.82 -8.17
N THR A 439 5.50 -13.13 -8.73
CA THR A 439 4.23 -12.42 -8.49
C THR A 439 3.04 -13.36 -8.62
N GLY A 440 1.86 -12.86 -8.28
CA GLY A 440 0.59 -13.52 -8.52
C GLY A 440 -0.26 -12.79 -9.54
N THR A 441 -1.23 -13.47 -10.14
CA THR A 441 -2.19 -12.88 -11.08
C THR A 441 -3.63 -13.00 -10.56
N SER A 442 -4.50 -12.11 -10.98
CA SER A 442 -5.90 -12.12 -10.54
C SER A 442 -6.68 -13.36 -11.02
N ASP A 443 -6.24 -14.04 -12.06
CA ASP A 443 -6.78 -15.32 -12.52
C ASP A 443 -6.17 -16.56 -11.83
N GLY A 444 -5.31 -16.32 -10.80
CA GLY A 444 -4.87 -17.33 -9.84
C GLY A 444 -3.55 -18.03 -10.16
N PHE A 445 -2.74 -17.51 -11.07
CA PHE A 445 -1.41 -18.05 -11.30
C PHE A 445 -0.36 -17.41 -10.39
N VAL A 446 0.45 -18.24 -9.75
CA VAL A 446 1.77 -17.83 -9.28
C VAL A 446 2.73 -17.95 -10.46
N LYS A 447 3.44 -16.88 -10.79
CA LYS A 447 4.39 -16.84 -11.91
C LYS A 447 5.78 -16.50 -11.42
N ALA A 448 6.78 -17.13 -12.02
CA ALA A 448 8.19 -16.81 -11.84
C ALA A 448 8.81 -16.43 -13.17
N PHE A 449 9.58 -15.34 -13.15
CA PHE A 449 10.25 -14.77 -14.31
C PHE A 449 11.76 -14.67 -14.07
N ASP A 450 12.52 -14.71 -15.14
CA ASP A 450 13.90 -14.20 -15.13
C ASP A 450 13.83 -12.67 -14.96
N ASN A 451 14.44 -12.15 -13.91
CA ASN A 451 14.29 -10.75 -13.55
C ASN A 451 14.98 -9.78 -14.52
N LYS A 452 15.98 -10.23 -15.28
CA LYS A 452 16.70 -9.37 -16.27
C LYS A 452 15.98 -9.30 -17.61
N THR A 453 15.34 -10.39 -18.02
CA THR A 453 14.76 -10.52 -19.37
C THR A 453 13.24 -10.49 -19.41
N GLY A 454 12.56 -10.70 -18.28
CA GLY A 454 11.11 -10.85 -18.22
C GLY A 454 10.58 -12.16 -18.79
N LYS A 455 11.48 -13.13 -19.11
CA LYS A 455 11.05 -14.44 -19.59
C LYS A 455 10.30 -15.19 -18.49
N GLU A 456 9.07 -15.63 -18.76
CA GLU A 456 8.34 -16.53 -17.85
C GLU A 456 9.07 -17.89 -17.79
N LEU A 457 9.46 -18.27 -16.58
CA LEU A 457 10.20 -19.51 -16.32
C LEU A 457 9.30 -20.62 -15.79
N TRP A 458 8.26 -20.23 -15.04
CA TRP A 458 7.36 -21.18 -14.40
C TRP A 458 6.06 -20.50 -13.98
N LYS A 459 4.97 -21.27 -13.97
CA LYS A 459 3.68 -20.88 -13.41
C LYS A 459 2.96 -22.04 -12.75
N PHE A 460 2.07 -21.70 -11.81
CA PHE A 460 1.25 -22.67 -11.08
C PHE A 460 -0.12 -22.07 -10.79
N GLN A 461 -1.20 -22.82 -11.09
CA GLN A 461 -2.58 -22.39 -10.82
C GLN A 461 -2.99 -22.77 -9.40
N THR A 462 -3.46 -21.81 -8.61
CA THR A 462 -3.85 -21.99 -7.20
C THR A 462 -5.36 -22.19 -6.99
N GLY A 463 -6.17 -21.98 -8.03
CA GLY A 463 -7.64 -22.14 -7.99
C GLY A 463 -8.42 -20.89 -7.58
N SER A 464 -7.78 -19.86 -7.05
CA SER A 464 -8.38 -18.54 -6.75
C SER A 464 -7.43 -17.43 -7.12
N GLY A 465 -7.95 -16.23 -7.38
CA GLY A 465 -7.12 -15.09 -7.72
C GLY A 465 -6.13 -14.71 -6.61
N ILE A 466 -4.99 -14.17 -7.00
CA ILE A 466 -3.92 -13.80 -6.09
C ILE A 466 -3.85 -12.27 -6.00
N VAL A 467 -4.01 -11.77 -4.78
CA VAL A 467 -3.97 -10.35 -4.42
C VAL A 467 -3.04 -10.11 -3.22
N SER A 468 -2.11 -11.02 -2.96
CA SER A 468 -1.19 -10.97 -1.82
C SER A 468 0.24 -10.69 -2.26
N VAL A 469 1.14 -10.65 -1.27
CA VAL A 469 2.57 -10.41 -1.49
C VAL A 469 3.34 -11.72 -1.31
N PRO A 470 4.14 -12.17 -2.29
CA PRO A 470 5.00 -13.34 -2.11
C PRO A 470 6.13 -13.04 -1.12
N VAL A 471 6.51 -14.06 -0.34
CA VAL A 471 7.66 -14.01 0.58
C VAL A 471 8.56 -15.20 0.36
N THR A 472 9.84 -15.05 0.75
CA THR A 472 10.83 -16.13 0.68
C THR A 472 11.61 -16.27 1.98
N TRP A 473 12.00 -17.52 2.31
CA TRP A 473 12.86 -17.82 3.45
C TRP A 473 13.70 -19.06 3.15
N GLU A 474 14.76 -19.22 3.92
CA GLU A 474 15.58 -20.43 3.92
C GLU A 474 15.28 -21.28 5.15
N MET A 475 15.22 -22.60 4.98
CA MET A 475 15.08 -23.56 6.04
C MET A 475 15.72 -24.90 5.60
N ASP A 476 16.55 -25.47 6.47
CA ASP A 476 17.26 -26.72 6.20
C ASP A 476 18.14 -26.68 4.91
N GLY A 477 18.71 -25.51 4.58
CA GLY A 477 19.51 -25.28 3.37
C GLY A 477 18.71 -25.30 2.07
N GLU A 478 17.40 -25.08 2.13
CA GLU A 478 16.48 -25.02 0.99
C GLU A 478 15.69 -23.72 1.01
N GLN A 479 15.52 -23.12 -0.17
CA GLN A 479 14.74 -21.88 -0.32
C GLN A 479 13.27 -22.20 -0.57
N TYR A 480 12.41 -21.57 0.22
CA TYR A 480 10.96 -21.65 0.13
C TYR A 480 10.37 -20.31 -0.31
N ILE A 481 9.19 -20.38 -0.93
CA ILE A 481 8.38 -19.24 -1.34
C ILE A 481 6.96 -19.50 -0.89
N ALA A 482 6.32 -18.49 -0.30
CA ALA A 482 4.90 -18.54 0.06
C ALA A 482 4.13 -17.40 -0.58
N ILE A 483 2.87 -17.67 -0.93
CA ILE A 483 1.92 -16.68 -1.43
C ILE A 483 0.49 -17.10 -1.04
N GLN A 484 -0.33 -16.13 -0.66
CA GLN A 484 -1.76 -16.38 -0.45
C GLN A 484 -2.53 -16.33 -1.76
N SER A 485 -3.56 -17.14 -1.85
CA SER A 485 -4.55 -17.15 -2.92
C SER A 485 -5.94 -16.94 -2.32
N GLY A 486 -6.67 -15.96 -2.79
CA GLY A 486 -7.99 -15.60 -2.29
C GLY A 486 -8.41 -14.24 -2.83
N TYR A 487 -9.18 -14.25 -3.94
CA TYR A 487 -9.57 -13.03 -4.65
C TYR A 487 -10.50 -12.12 -3.84
N GLY A 488 -10.34 -10.81 -3.99
CA GLY A 488 -11.10 -9.76 -3.33
C GLY A 488 -10.38 -8.42 -3.42
N GLY A 489 -10.64 -7.52 -2.46
CA GLY A 489 -10.08 -6.17 -2.44
C GLY A 489 -10.89 -5.18 -3.28
N ALA A 490 -10.29 -4.04 -3.63
CA ALA A 490 -10.99 -2.92 -4.26
C ALA A 490 -11.50 -3.21 -5.68
N VAL A 491 -10.80 -4.04 -6.48
CA VAL A 491 -11.14 -4.28 -7.89
C VAL A 491 -12.54 -4.89 -8.06
N PRO A 492 -12.93 -5.98 -7.39
CA PRO A 492 -14.27 -6.53 -7.53
C PRO A 492 -15.38 -5.65 -6.93
N LEU A 493 -15.02 -4.70 -6.05
CA LEU A 493 -15.98 -3.77 -5.45
C LEU A 493 -16.25 -2.56 -6.35
N TRP A 494 -15.20 -1.97 -6.91
CA TRP A 494 -15.26 -0.65 -7.55
C TRP A 494 -14.71 -0.61 -8.97
N GLY A 495 -14.27 -1.73 -9.48
CA GLY A 495 -13.56 -1.81 -10.75
C GLY A 495 -14.43 -1.56 -12.01
N GLY A 496 -15.72 -1.28 -11.91
CA GLY A 496 -16.60 -1.06 -13.07
C GLY A 496 -16.54 -2.23 -14.05
N ASP A 497 -16.12 -1.97 -15.31
CA ASP A 497 -15.98 -3.03 -16.32
C ASP A 497 -14.99 -4.12 -15.90
N MET A 498 -14.03 -3.80 -15.01
CA MET A 498 -13.10 -4.79 -14.45
C MET A 498 -13.75 -5.70 -13.42
N ALA A 499 -14.75 -5.22 -12.69
CA ALA A 499 -15.52 -6.05 -11.77
C ALA A 499 -16.27 -7.15 -12.54
N GLU A 500 -16.81 -6.84 -13.72
CA GLU A 500 -17.43 -7.85 -14.60
C GLU A 500 -16.42 -8.91 -15.09
N LEU A 501 -15.24 -8.48 -15.52
CA LEU A 501 -14.16 -9.37 -15.93
C LEU A 501 -13.79 -10.34 -14.80
N THR A 502 -13.70 -9.84 -13.58
CA THR A 502 -13.28 -10.62 -12.42
C THR A 502 -14.36 -11.52 -11.82
N LYS A 503 -15.63 -11.43 -12.26
CA LYS A 503 -16.67 -12.42 -11.93
C LYS A 503 -16.31 -13.85 -12.37
N GLN A 504 -15.40 -13.99 -13.31
CA GLN A 504 -14.88 -15.30 -13.76
C GLN A 504 -13.85 -15.89 -12.79
N VAL A 505 -13.37 -15.11 -11.82
CA VAL A 505 -12.35 -15.54 -10.86
C VAL A 505 -13.02 -16.14 -9.63
N SER A 506 -12.65 -17.38 -9.30
CA SER A 506 -13.14 -18.05 -8.10
C SER A 506 -12.64 -17.34 -6.82
N GLN A 507 -13.53 -17.17 -5.86
CA GLN A 507 -13.14 -16.78 -4.51
C GLN A 507 -12.52 -17.99 -3.78
N GLY A 508 -11.69 -17.68 -2.76
CA GLY A 508 -11.03 -18.70 -1.96
C GLY A 508 -10.18 -18.08 -0.87
N GLY A 509 -9.51 -18.90 -0.13
CA GLY A 509 -8.58 -18.46 0.92
C GLY A 509 -7.63 -19.58 1.30
N SER A 510 -6.43 -19.55 0.74
CA SER A 510 -5.39 -20.54 1.02
C SER A 510 -4.00 -19.93 0.98
N MET A 511 -3.09 -20.50 1.77
CA MET A 511 -1.66 -20.31 1.66
C MET A 511 -1.07 -21.41 0.81
N TRP A 512 -0.21 -21.05 -0.13
CA TRP A 512 0.56 -21.98 -0.95
C TRP A 512 2.05 -21.79 -0.67
N VAL A 513 2.76 -22.91 -0.47
CA VAL A 513 4.21 -22.91 -0.26
C VAL A 513 4.87 -23.78 -1.30
N PHE A 514 5.90 -23.22 -1.89
CA PHE A 514 6.73 -23.82 -2.92
C PHE A 514 8.17 -23.91 -2.44
N LYS A 515 8.89 -24.88 -2.96
CA LYS A 515 10.31 -25.04 -2.75
C LYS A 515 11.03 -24.91 -4.08
N LEU A 516 12.13 -24.18 -4.10
CA LEU A 516 13.00 -24.12 -5.26
C LEU A 516 13.76 -25.46 -5.41
N PRO A 517 13.93 -25.97 -6.63
CA PRO A 517 14.76 -27.15 -6.85
C PRO A 517 16.22 -26.83 -6.44
N LYS A 518 16.91 -27.80 -5.83
CA LYS A 518 18.33 -27.67 -5.61
C LYS A 518 19.02 -27.49 -6.97
N ALA A 519 19.96 -26.53 -7.05
CA ALA A 519 20.77 -26.36 -8.23
C ALA A 519 21.44 -27.74 -8.54
N GLN A 520 21.09 -28.33 -9.66
CA GLN A 520 21.86 -29.49 -10.15
C GLN A 520 23.27 -28.98 -10.40
N LYS A 521 24.26 -29.50 -9.67
CA LYS A 521 25.66 -29.31 -10.06
C LYS A 521 25.78 -29.86 -11.48
N VAL A 522 25.82 -28.97 -12.47
CA VAL A 522 26.21 -29.37 -13.82
C VAL A 522 27.63 -29.85 -13.66
N ALA A 523 27.81 -31.17 -13.76
CA ALA A 523 29.15 -31.76 -13.82
C ALA A 523 29.85 -31.09 -15.01
N ALA A 524 30.89 -30.34 -14.74
CA ALA A 524 31.76 -29.81 -15.79
C ALA A 524 32.23 -31.00 -16.60
N LYS A 525 31.79 -31.08 -17.88
CA LYS A 525 32.33 -32.00 -18.86
C LYS A 525 33.65 -31.44 -19.40
#